data_b44ee92d6327af95a3551a5bde3f606f
#
_entry.id   b44ee92d6327af95a3551a5bde3f606f
#
_cell.length_a   1.000
_cell.length_b   1.000
_cell.length_c   1.000
_cell.angle_alpha   90.00
_cell.angle_beta   90.00
_cell.angle_gamma   90.00
#
_symmetry.space_group_name_H-M   'P 1'
#
loop_
_entity.id
_entity.type
_entity.pdbx_description
1 polymer ?
#
loop_
_entity_poly.entity_id
_entity_poly.type
_entity_poly.pdbx_seq_one_letter_code
_entity_poly.pdbx_strand_id
1 'polypeptide(L)'
;IRIFDNIIKKNNIDNFAPEGNIVAKVPSGTGIMVMATEQVEIFGNTIIDNKTAGTAIVSYFITEEETKDTQYNPYTSSIYVHDNIYRREPQIPTLDHDIGLLLFTRFYKDVPDIIYDGMPDPKHLGAGGYIPNSRRLCIASNVDADYLNLEISKNFESWYSPFFAEFKTDINECECEQEPIPEVVLDID
;
A
#
# COMPACT_ATOMS: atom_id res chain seq x y z
N ILE A 1 10.67 -2.82 10.15
CA ILE A 1 10.55 -1.34 10.01
C ILE A 1 9.35 -0.88 10.81
N ARG A 2 9.48 0.24 11.56
CA ARG A 2 8.37 0.88 12.27
C ARG A 2 8.20 2.32 11.78
N ILE A 3 6.98 2.69 11.42
CA ILE A 3 6.59 4.05 10.99
C ILE A 3 5.48 4.50 11.93
N PHE A 4 5.79 5.40 12.87
CA PHE A 4 4.85 5.73 13.92
C PHE A 4 4.95 7.20 14.38
N ASP A 5 3.85 7.70 14.96
CA ASP A 5 3.73 9.04 15.55
C ASP A 5 4.08 10.19 14.60
N ASN A 6 3.85 10.01 13.29
CA ASN A 6 4.10 11.04 12.30
C ASN A 6 2.81 11.77 11.90
N ILE A 7 2.97 13.00 11.42
CA ILE A 7 1.94 13.72 10.69
C ILE A 7 2.34 13.74 9.21
N ILE A 8 1.58 13.04 8.38
CA ILE A 8 1.84 12.83 6.96
C ILE A 8 0.74 13.53 6.17
N LYS A 9 1.04 14.73 5.64
CA LYS A 9 0.01 15.62 5.13
C LYS A 9 0.34 16.20 3.77
N LYS A 10 -0.63 16.11 2.85
CA LYS A 10 -0.62 16.83 1.56
C LYS A 10 0.65 16.63 0.74
N ASN A 11 1.12 15.38 0.60
CA ASN A 11 2.24 15.04 -0.29
C ASN A 11 1.80 15.09 -1.76
N ASN A 12 1.18 16.19 -2.17
CA ASN A 12 0.46 16.36 -3.42
C ASN A 12 1.26 17.06 -4.52
N ILE A 13 2.52 17.38 -4.25
CA ILE A 13 3.45 17.98 -5.22
C ILE A 13 3.95 16.91 -6.17
N ASP A 14 4.16 17.28 -7.42
CA ASP A 14 4.71 16.37 -8.43
C ASP A 14 6.05 15.80 -7.98
N ASN A 15 6.26 14.54 -8.30
CA ASN A 15 7.48 13.85 -7.93
C ASN A 15 8.67 14.47 -8.68
N PHE A 16 9.70 14.88 -7.94
CA PHE A 16 10.90 15.52 -8.49
C PHE A 16 12.12 14.57 -8.60
N ALA A 17 11.92 13.28 -8.31
CA ALA A 17 12.99 12.30 -8.45
C ALA A 17 13.39 12.16 -9.94
N PRO A 18 14.69 12.04 -10.27
CA PRO A 18 15.14 11.87 -11.63
C PRO A 18 14.53 10.64 -12.31
N GLU A 19 14.23 10.79 -13.61
CA GLU A 19 13.75 9.71 -14.46
C GLU A 19 14.70 8.50 -14.41
N GLY A 20 14.16 7.27 -14.32
CA GLY A 20 14.93 6.04 -14.15
C GLY A 20 15.21 5.67 -12.67
N ASN A 21 14.88 6.52 -11.72
CA ASN A 21 14.90 6.17 -10.31
C ASN A 21 13.54 5.56 -9.93
N ILE A 22 13.57 4.46 -9.17
CA ILE A 22 12.32 3.79 -8.73
C ILE A 22 11.41 4.74 -7.94
N VAL A 23 11.97 5.67 -7.18
CA VAL A 23 11.20 6.69 -6.44
C VAL A 23 10.42 7.61 -7.37
N ALA A 24 10.87 7.83 -8.60
CA ALA A 24 10.14 8.65 -9.59
C ALA A 24 8.79 8.03 -9.99
N LYS A 25 8.61 6.73 -9.77
CA LYS A 25 7.36 6.01 -10.04
C LYS A 25 6.33 6.15 -8.93
N VAL A 26 6.67 6.75 -7.79
CA VAL A 26 5.71 6.99 -6.71
C VAL A 26 4.74 8.10 -7.14
N PRO A 27 3.44 7.82 -7.25
CA PRO A 27 2.45 8.82 -7.66
C PRO A 27 2.38 9.97 -6.67
N SER A 28 2.29 11.21 -7.17
CA SER A 28 2.05 12.37 -6.31
C SER A 28 0.75 12.19 -5.53
N GLY A 29 0.73 12.62 -4.29
CA GLY A 29 -0.43 12.40 -3.41
C GLY A 29 -0.43 11.07 -2.69
N THR A 30 0.71 10.38 -2.62
CA THR A 30 0.91 9.19 -1.79
C THR A 30 1.55 9.60 -0.47
N GLY A 31 0.92 9.24 0.64
CA GLY A 31 1.41 9.54 2.00
C GLY A 31 2.54 8.61 2.41
N ILE A 32 2.25 7.33 2.53
CA ILE A 32 3.21 6.26 2.82
C ILE A 32 3.17 5.27 1.67
N MET A 33 4.33 4.82 1.19
CA MET A 33 4.42 3.68 0.28
C MET A 33 5.34 2.62 0.87
N VAL A 34 4.82 1.39 0.97
CA VAL A 34 5.58 0.18 1.30
C VAL A 34 5.67 -0.64 0.03
N MET A 35 6.88 -0.84 -0.49
CA MET A 35 7.09 -1.59 -1.73
C MET A 35 8.06 -2.74 -1.48
N ALA A 36 7.65 -3.95 -1.84
CA ALA A 36 8.50 -5.15 -1.82
C ALA A 36 9.31 -5.29 -0.51
N THR A 37 8.65 -5.13 0.63
CA THR A 37 9.29 -5.08 1.95
C THR A 37 8.59 -6.01 2.91
N GLU A 38 9.34 -6.68 3.76
CA GLU A 38 8.83 -7.54 4.83
C GLU A 38 8.93 -6.85 6.20
N GLN A 39 8.03 -7.19 7.11
CA GLN A 39 8.03 -6.77 8.50
C GLN A 39 7.97 -5.23 8.66
N VAL A 40 6.83 -4.66 8.29
CA VAL A 40 6.55 -3.23 8.46
C VAL A 40 5.34 -3.05 9.37
N GLU A 41 5.49 -2.21 10.38
CA GLU A 41 4.45 -1.78 11.31
C GLU A 41 4.22 -0.28 11.13
N ILE A 42 2.97 0.11 10.85
CA ILE A 42 2.55 1.50 10.60
C ILE A 42 1.46 1.83 11.61
N PHE A 43 1.76 2.68 12.60
CA PHE A 43 0.82 2.93 13.69
C PHE A 43 0.94 4.33 14.30
N GLY A 44 -0.12 4.79 14.94
CA GLY A 44 -0.14 6.09 15.63
C GLY A 44 0.06 7.30 14.73
N ASN A 45 0.04 7.13 13.40
CA ASN A 45 0.23 8.25 12.48
C ASN A 45 -1.09 9.00 12.22
N THR A 46 -0.98 10.29 11.91
CA THR A 46 -2.07 11.10 11.39
C THR A 46 -1.82 11.39 9.91
N ILE A 47 -2.64 10.81 9.03
CA ILE A 47 -2.47 10.82 7.58
C ILE A 47 -3.57 11.66 6.97
N ILE A 48 -3.21 12.81 6.36
CA ILE A 48 -4.18 13.84 6.00
C ILE A 48 -4.03 14.28 4.54
N ASP A 49 -5.13 14.32 3.80
CA ASP A 49 -5.27 14.96 2.48
C ASP A 49 -4.20 14.56 1.45
N ASN A 50 -3.72 13.33 1.47
CA ASN A 50 -2.88 12.78 0.41
C ASN A 50 -3.79 12.32 -0.74
N LYS A 51 -3.77 13.03 -1.88
CA LYS A 51 -4.81 12.96 -2.93
C LYS A 51 -4.95 11.61 -3.63
N THR A 52 -3.90 10.76 -3.63
CA THR A 52 -3.88 9.49 -4.37
C THR A 52 -4.03 8.29 -3.45
N ALA A 53 -3.25 8.22 -2.37
CA ALA A 53 -3.33 7.18 -1.36
C ALA A 53 -2.83 7.70 -0.02
N GLY A 54 -3.51 7.41 1.08
CA GLY A 54 -2.98 7.63 2.41
C GLY A 54 -1.79 6.69 2.67
N THR A 55 -2.02 5.39 2.46
CA THR A 55 -1.01 4.33 2.57
C THR A 55 -1.15 3.38 1.38
N ALA A 56 -0.08 3.16 0.64
CA ALA A 56 0.01 2.20 -0.45
C ALA A 56 0.93 1.03 -0.07
N ILE A 57 0.45 -0.20 -0.21
CA ILE A 57 1.18 -1.43 0.08
C ILE A 57 1.24 -2.23 -1.21
N VAL A 58 2.43 -2.31 -1.80
CA VAL A 58 2.57 -2.80 -3.16
C VAL A 58 3.78 -3.73 -3.32
N SER A 59 3.65 -4.68 -4.22
CA SER A 59 4.77 -5.49 -4.71
C SER A 59 5.61 -4.69 -5.70
N TYR A 60 6.80 -5.19 -6.03
CA TYR A 60 7.64 -4.59 -7.08
C TYR A 60 7.00 -4.68 -8.46
N PHE A 61 6.08 -5.62 -8.68
CA PHE A 61 5.41 -5.82 -9.98
C PHE A 61 4.62 -4.60 -10.46
N ILE A 62 4.19 -3.71 -9.55
CA ILE A 62 3.51 -2.46 -9.93
C ILE A 62 4.40 -1.52 -10.74
N THR A 63 5.71 -1.73 -10.73
CA THR A 63 6.67 -0.91 -11.49
C THR A 63 6.78 -1.33 -12.95
N GLU A 64 6.28 -2.52 -13.31
CA GLU A 64 6.44 -3.15 -14.62
C GLU A 64 7.90 -3.37 -15.04
N GLU A 65 8.83 -3.31 -14.09
CA GLU A 65 10.25 -3.55 -14.35
C GLU A 65 10.67 -4.96 -13.94
N GLU A 66 11.58 -5.53 -14.72
CA GLU A 66 12.19 -6.83 -14.41
C GLU A 66 13.25 -6.68 -13.31
N THR A 67 13.21 -7.55 -12.33
CA THR A 67 14.29 -7.66 -11.34
C THR A 67 15.42 -8.49 -11.93
N LYS A 68 16.65 -7.95 -11.92
CA LYS A 68 17.85 -8.68 -12.36
C LYS A 68 18.45 -9.55 -11.27
N ASP A 69 18.14 -9.27 -10.01
CA ASP A 69 18.62 -10.00 -8.86
C ASP A 69 17.65 -11.14 -8.51
N THR A 70 18.09 -12.37 -8.67
CA THR A 70 17.30 -13.58 -8.36
C THR A 70 17.08 -13.77 -6.85
N GLN A 71 17.81 -13.09 -5.98
CA GLN A 71 17.63 -13.12 -4.54
C GLN A 71 16.66 -12.06 -4.03
N TYR A 72 16.30 -11.11 -4.88
CA TYR A 72 15.34 -10.06 -4.52
C TYR A 72 13.93 -10.64 -4.38
N ASN A 73 13.29 -10.37 -3.23
CA ASN A 73 11.88 -10.71 -3.03
C ASN A 73 10.99 -9.56 -3.49
N PRO A 74 10.22 -9.71 -4.59
CA PRO A 74 9.39 -8.62 -5.10
C PRO A 74 8.07 -8.43 -4.36
N TYR A 75 7.75 -9.26 -3.37
CA TYR A 75 6.49 -9.22 -2.64
C TYR A 75 6.59 -8.42 -1.34
N THR A 76 5.44 -7.95 -0.86
CA THR A 76 5.29 -7.48 0.52
C THR A 76 4.74 -8.59 1.40
N SER A 77 5.19 -8.66 2.66
CA SER A 77 4.67 -9.60 3.64
C SER A 77 4.83 -9.09 5.08
N SER A 78 4.02 -9.60 6.01
CA SER A 78 4.08 -9.22 7.41
C SER A 78 3.91 -7.70 7.59
N ILE A 79 2.86 -7.14 7.03
CA ILE A 79 2.54 -5.71 7.13
C ILE A 79 1.42 -5.53 8.14
N TYR A 80 1.62 -4.64 9.12
CA TYR A 80 0.62 -4.33 10.12
C TYR A 80 0.34 -2.82 10.14
N VAL A 81 -0.90 -2.44 9.80
CA VAL A 81 -1.37 -1.06 9.77
C VAL A 81 -2.44 -0.89 10.83
N HIS A 82 -2.14 -0.18 11.92
CA HIS A 82 -3.06 -0.08 13.04
C HIS A 82 -3.00 1.27 13.78
N ASP A 83 -4.05 1.60 14.49
CA ASP A 83 -4.14 2.79 15.34
C ASP A 83 -3.76 4.12 14.65
N ASN A 84 -3.90 4.20 13.31
CA ASN A 84 -3.69 5.45 12.57
C ASN A 84 -5.01 6.21 12.44
N ILE A 85 -4.90 7.52 12.23
CA ILE A 85 -6.03 8.39 11.92
C ILE A 85 -5.90 8.85 10.48
N TYR A 86 -6.89 8.49 9.65
CA TYR A 86 -7.00 8.96 8.28
C TYR A 86 -8.00 10.10 8.21
N ARG A 87 -7.67 11.15 7.46
CA ARG A 87 -8.57 12.27 7.17
C ARG A 87 -8.37 12.70 5.73
N ARG A 88 -9.44 12.72 4.97
CA ARG A 88 -9.37 13.05 3.56
C ARG A 88 -10.58 13.88 3.15
N GLU A 89 -10.31 15.04 2.59
CA GLU A 89 -11.33 15.77 1.84
C GLU A 89 -11.43 15.19 0.42
N PRO A 90 -12.63 15.06 -0.17
CA PRO A 90 -12.82 14.57 -1.52
C PRO A 90 -11.99 15.37 -2.53
N GLN A 91 -11.03 14.73 -3.19
CA GLN A 91 -10.13 15.38 -4.15
C GLN A 91 -9.71 14.42 -5.27
N ILE A 92 -9.44 14.98 -6.45
CA ILE A 92 -9.01 14.21 -7.62
C ILE A 92 -7.60 13.64 -7.36
N PRO A 93 -7.38 12.31 -7.52
CA PRO A 93 -6.05 11.71 -7.43
C PRO A 93 -5.14 12.26 -8.54
N THR A 94 -3.85 11.93 -8.49
CA THR A 94 -2.95 12.26 -9.61
C THR A 94 -3.43 11.60 -10.91
N LEU A 95 -3.29 12.30 -12.04
CA LEU A 95 -3.63 11.73 -13.35
C LEU A 95 -2.40 11.43 -14.21
N ASP A 96 -1.21 11.65 -13.67
CA ASP A 96 0.07 11.48 -14.36
C ASP A 96 0.58 10.03 -14.33
N HIS A 97 -0.14 9.15 -13.63
CA HIS A 97 0.17 7.73 -13.50
C HIS A 97 -1.07 6.88 -13.75
N ASP A 98 -0.90 5.70 -14.34
CA ASP A 98 -1.99 4.78 -14.68
C ASP A 98 -2.83 4.40 -13.46
N ILE A 99 -2.20 4.18 -12.31
CA ILE A 99 -2.93 3.89 -11.07
C ILE A 99 -3.83 5.06 -10.65
N GLY A 100 -3.37 6.30 -10.78
CA GLY A 100 -4.17 7.47 -10.46
C GLY A 100 -5.35 7.65 -11.41
N LEU A 101 -5.15 7.40 -12.70
CA LEU A 101 -6.24 7.42 -13.69
C LEU A 101 -7.27 6.31 -13.41
N LEU A 102 -6.82 5.13 -13.04
CA LEU A 102 -7.70 4.03 -12.62
C LEU A 102 -8.53 4.43 -11.40
N LEU A 103 -7.89 4.95 -10.36
CA LEU A 103 -8.56 5.41 -9.14
C LEU A 103 -9.59 6.51 -9.44
N PHE A 104 -9.24 7.46 -10.31
CA PHE A 104 -10.16 8.51 -10.75
C PHE A 104 -11.39 7.95 -11.47
N THR A 105 -11.20 7.01 -12.38
CA THR A 105 -12.31 6.43 -13.16
C THR A 105 -13.26 5.59 -12.31
N ARG A 106 -12.77 4.99 -11.23
CA ARG A 106 -13.54 4.09 -10.37
C ARG A 106 -14.14 4.79 -9.14
N PHE A 107 -13.43 5.72 -8.56
CA PHE A 107 -13.80 6.36 -7.28
C PHE A 107 -13.97 7.89 -7.40
N TYR A 108 -13.56 8.48 -8.52
CA TYR A 108 -13.59 9.93 -8.75
C TYR A 108 -12.79 10.67 -7.66
N LYS A 109 -13.46 11.23 -6.66
CA LYS A 109 -12.85 11.99 -5.56
C LYS A 109 -12.78 11.22 -4.24
N ASP A 110 -13.50 10.10 -4.15
CA ASP A 110 -13.66 9.31 -2.93
C ASP A 110 -12.76 8.07 -2.97
N VAL A 111 -11.47 8.30 -3.26
CA VAL A 111 -10.46 7.24 -3.36
C VAL A 111 -10.17 6.67 -1.97
N PRO A 112 -10.14 5.35 -1.79
CA PRO A 112 -9.83 4.73 -0.51
C PRO A 112 -8.44 5.10 0.02
N ASP A 113 -8.30 5.15 1.36
CA ASP A 113 -7.08 5.60 2.04
C ASP A 113 -5.96 4.58 2.01
N ILE A 114 -6.28 3.29 2.24
CA ILE A 114 -5.32 2.20 2.27
C ILE A 114 -5.49 1.38 0.99
N ILE A 115 -4.47 1.41 0.13
CA ILE A 115 -4.46 0.69 -1.14
C ILE A 115 -3.47 -0.47 -1.07
N TYR A 116 -3.95 -1.68 -1.36
CA TYR A 116 -3.15 -2.90 -1.47
C TYR A 116 -3.22 -3.45 -2.89
N ASP A 117 -2.11 -3.88 -3.44
CA ASP A 117 -2.07 -4.43 -4.80
C ASP A 117 -2.63 -5.87 -4.91
N GLY A 118 -2.80 -6.55 -3.78
CA GLY A 118 -3.35 -7.91 -3.75
C GLY A 118 -2.38 -8.99 -4.18
N MET A 119 -1.07 -8.72 -4.12
CA MET A 119 0.00 -9.66 -4.49
C MET A 119 0.68 -10.26 -3.24
N PRO A 120 0.10 -11.31 -2.64
CA PRO A 120 0.72 -11.97 -1.51
C PRO A 120 1.96 -12.76 -1.92
N ASP A 121 2.95 -12.88 -1.03
CA ASP A 121 4.14 -13.68 -1.27
C ASP A 121 3.79 -15.17 -1.34
N PRO A 122 4.01 -15.85 -2.50
CA PRO A 122 3.67 -17.26 -2.68
C PRO A 122 4.40 -18.19 -1.71
N LYS A 123 5.56 -17.80 -1.19
CA LYS A 123 6.32 -18.61 -0.22
C LYS A 123 5.58 -18.79 1.11
N HIS A 124 4.60 -17.95 1.39
CA HIS A 124 3.79 -17.99 2.61
C HIS A 124 2.41 -18.62 2.42
N LEU A 125 2.08 -19.02 1.18
CA LEU A 125 0.83 -19.72 0.89
C LEU A 125 0.87 -21.15 1.44
N GLY A 126 0.03 -21.41 2.44
CA GLY A 126 -0.21 -22.76 2.93
C GLY A 126 -1.22 -23.55 2.07
N ALA A 127 -1.52 -24.76 2.50
CA ALA A 127 -2.51 -25.59 1.85
C ALA A 127 -3.88 -24.88 1.78
N GLY A 128 -4.50 -24.82 0.59
CA GLY A 128 -5.78 -24.15 0.38
C GLY A 128 -5.68 -22.62 0.19
N GLY A 129 -4.48 -22.06 0.00
CA GLY A 129 -4.30 -20.64 -0.25
C GLY A 129 -4.34 -19.75 1.01
N TYR A 130 -4.29 -20.36 2.19
CA TYR A 130 -4.27 -19.62 3.45
C TYR A 130 -2.89 -19.04 3.73
N ILE A 131 -2.86 -17.76 4.16
CA ILE A 131 -1.65 -17.09 4.64
C ILE A 131 -1.83 -16.79 6.13
N PRO A 132 -0.88 -17.20 7.00
CA PRO A 132 -0.94 -16.86 8.43
C PRO A 132 -0.98 -15.35 8.67
N ASN A 133 -1.67 -14.90 9.71
CA ASN A 133 -1.76 -13.47 10.05
C ASN A 133 -0.39 -12.81 10.19
N SER A 134 0.60 -13.51 10.74
CA SER A 134 1.98 -13.01 10.87
C SER A 134 2.71 -12.78 9.53
N ARG A 135 2.12 -13.16 8.40
CA ARG A 135 2.73 -13.09 7.07
C ARG A 135 1.90 -12.33 6.04
N ARG A 136 0.67 -11.97 6.37
CA ARG A 136 -0.21 -11.21 5.47
C ARG A 136 -0.24 -9.71 5.83
N LEU A 137 -1.00 -8.94 5.08
CA LEU A 137 -1.44 -7.61 5.48
C LEU A 137 -2.51 -7.76 6.57
N CYS A 138 -2.29 -7.12 7.73
CA CYS A 138 -3.28 -6.93 8.78
C CYS A 138 -3.59 -5.44 8.93
N ILE A 139 -4.87 -5.12 9.07
CA ILE A 139 -5.37 -3.76 9.28
C ILE A 139 -6.29 -3.81 10.50
N ALA A 140 -6.01 -2.99 11.52
CA ALA A 140 -6.81 -2.98 12.75
C ALA A 140 -6.89 -1.58 13.37
N SER A 141 -8.00 -1.27 14.03
CA SER A 141 -8.13 -0.08 14.89
C SER A 141 -7.77 1.26 14.24
N ASN A 142 -7.82 1.38 12.92
CA ASN A 142 -7.63 2.67 12.25
C ASN A 142 -8.93 3.48 12.27
N VAL A 143 -8.81 4.79 12.44
CA VAL A 143 -9.94 5.72 12.45
C VAL A 143 -10.17 6.29 11.06
N ASP A 144 -11.42 6.23 10.58
CA ASP A 144 -11.88 6.78 9.29
C ASP A 144 -11.08 6.25 8.07
N ALA A 145 -10.63 5.00 8.11
CA ALA A 145 -9.83 4.39 7.05
C ALA A 145 -10.69 3.57 6.08
N ASP A 146 -10.64 3.89 4.80
CA ASP A 146 -11.17 3.08 3.72
C ASP A 146 -10.09 2.19 3.10
N TYR A 147 -10.48 1.04 2.56
CA TYR A 147 -9.58 0.03 2.02
C TYR A 147 -9.90 -0.33 0.57
N LEU A 148 -8.85 -0.57 -0.20
CA LEU A 148 -8.93 -1.07 -1.57
C LEU A 148 -7.90 -2.14 -1.82
N ASN A 149 -8.32 -3.33 -2.26
CA ASN A 149 -7.46 -4.34 -2.83
C ASN A 149 -7.67 -4.38 -4.35
N LEU A 150 -6.59 -4.12 -5.08
CA LEU A 150 -6.59 -4.08 -6.54
C LEU A 150 -6.63 -5.46 -7.18
N GLU A 151 -6.27 -6.53 -6.44
CA GLU A 151 -6.15 -7.90 -6.96
C GLU A 151 -5.42 -7.95 -8.32
N ILE A 152 -4.24 -7.30 -8.38
CA ILE A 152 -3.49 -7.07 -9.63
C ILE A 152 -3.32 -8.37 -10.45
N SER A 153 -3.01 -9.48 -9.80
CA SER A 153 -2.83 -10.76 -10.50
C SER A 153 -4.05 -11.24 -11.28
N LYS A 154 -5.25 -10.79 -10.90
CA LYS A 154 -6.51 -11.16 -11.57
C LYS A 154 -6.99 -10.09 -12.54
N ASN A 155 -6.82 -8.83 -12.14
CA ASN A 155 -7.47 -7.70 -12.80
C ASN A 155 -6.61 -7.02 -13.87
N PHE A 156 -5.31 -7.35 -13.96
CA PHE A 156 -4.38 -6.68 -14.87
C PHE A 156 -3.73 -7.64 -15.90
N GLU A 157 -4.41 -8.72 -16.23
CA GLU A 157 -3.93 -9.69 -17.25
C GLU A 157 -3.91 -9.10 -18.66
N SER A 158 -4.67 -8.02 -18.90
CA SER A 158 -4.71 -7.33 -20.21
C SER A 158 -4.99 -5.84 -20.01
N TRP A 159 -4.62 -4.99 -21.00
CA TRP A 159 -4.73 -3.54 -20.96
C TRP A 159 -6.16 -3.01 -20.70
N TYR A 160 -7.20 -3.77 -21.03
CA TYR A 160 -8.60 -3.40 -20.78
C TYR A 160 -9.18 -3.99 -19.49
N SER A 161 -8.49 -4.94 -18.86
CA SER A 161 -8.97 -5.61 -17.64
C SER A 161 -9.29 -4.63 -16.51
N PRO A 162 -8.50 -3.58 -16.25
CA PRO A 162 -8.77 -2.65 -15.15
C PRO A 162 -10.10 -1.93 -15.24
N PHE A 163 -10.64 -1.73 -16.44
CA PHE A 163 -11.95 -1.08 -16.63
C PHE A 163 -13.12 -1.96 -16.18
N PHE A 164 -12.94 -3.27 -16.18
CA PHE A 164 -13.95 -4.26 -15.77
C PHE A 164 -13.58 -4.96 -14.46
N ALA A 165 -12.51 -4.52 -13.81
CA ALA A 165 -12.02 -5.12 -12.59
C ALA A 165 -13.05 -5.03 -11.46
N GLU A 166 -13.23 -6.12 -10.73
CA GLU A 166 -13.94 -6.15 -9.47
C GLU A 166 -12.92 -6.02 -8.33
N PHE A 167 -12.86 -4.84 -7.74
CA PHE A 167 -11.99 -4.57 -6.61
C PHE A 167 -12.67 -4.96 -5.30
N LYS A 168 -11.88 -5.32 -4.31
CA LYS A 168 -12.37 -5.59 -2.96
C LYS A 168 -12.15 -4.36 -2.09
N THR A 169 -13.22 -3.94 -1.43
CA THR A 169 -13.21 -2.76 -0.55
C THR A 169 -13.61 -3.09 0.89
N ASP A 170 -13.85 -4.37 1.20
CA ASP A 170 -14.17 -4.77 2.56
C ASP A 170 -12.89 -4.88 3.39
N ILE A 171 -12.66 -3.91 4.28
CA ILE A 171 -11.51 -3.86 5.17
C ILE A 171 -11.46 -5.06 6.13
N ASN A 172 -12.61 -5.68 6.44
CA ASN A 172 -12.68 -6.84 7.33
C ASN A 172 -11.94 -8.06 6.74
N GLU A 173 -11.75 -8.13 5.43
CA GLU A 173 -10.91 -9.18 4.82
C GLU A 173 -9.45 -9.11 5.30
N CYS A 174 -8.99 -7.95 5.74
CA CYS A 174 -7.64 -7.73 6.26
C CYS A 174 -7.64 -7.52 7.79
N GLU A 175 -8.78 -7.62 8.45
CA GLU A 175 -8.85 -7.48 9.90
C GLU A 175 -8.10 -8.64 10.59
N CYS A 176 -7.00 -8.32 11.21
CA CYS A 176 -6.21 -9.22 12.04
C CYS A 176 -5.19 -8.44 12.87
N GLU A 177 -4.65 -9.10 13.88
CA GLU A 177 -3.58 -8.56 14.71
C GLU A 177 -2.27 -9.30 14.42
N GLN A 178 -1.17 -8.58 14.53
CA GLN A 178 0.18 -9.12 14.55
C GLN A 178 0.88 -8.70 15.84
N GLU A 179 1.91 -9.46 16.23
CA GLU A 179 2.78 -9.03 17.33
C GLU A 179 3.55 -7.77 16.89
N PRO A 180 3.60 -6.74 17.74
CA PRO A 180 4.38 -5.54 17.46
C PRO A 180 5.85 -5.86 17.17
N ILE A 181 6.44 -5.13 16.25
CA ILE A 181 7.88 -5.26 15.97
C ILE A 181 8.66 -4.73 17.17
N PRO A 182 9.58 -5.53 17.75
CA PRO A 182 10.35 -5.10 18.92
C PRO A 182 11.12 -3.79 18.67
N GLU A 183 11.20 -2.96 19.70
CA GLU A 183 12.05 -1.76 19.64
C GLU A 183 13.53 -2.16 19.54
N VAL A 184 14.25 -1.43 18.70
CA VAL A 184 15.71 -1.54 18.64
C VAL A 184 16.26 -0.68 19.77
N VAL A 185 16.79 -1.30 20.80
CA VAL A 185 17.57 -0.61 21.84
C VAL A 185 18.97 -0.43 21.29
N LEU A 186 19.35 0.81 21.01
CA LEU A 186 20.72 1.16 20.66
C LEU A 186 21.49 1.35 21.97
N ASP A 187 22.41 0.43 22.29
CA ASP A 187 23.44 0.67 23.30
C ASP A 187 24.41 1.71 22.71
N ILE A 188 24.20 2.97 23.08
CA ILE A 188 25.12 4.06 22.73
C ILE A 188 26.11 4.15 23.90
N ASP A 189 27.26 3.51 23.78
CA ASP A 189 28.42 3.70 24.65
C ASP A 189 29.13 5.04 24.39
#